data_d01f342ddd8c01ef604fe74c65214ca5
#
_entry.id   d01f342ddd8c01ef604fe74c65214ca5
#
_cell.length_a   1.000
_cell.length_b   1.000
_cell.length_c   1.000
_cell.angle_alpha   90.00
_cell.angle_beta   90.00
_cell.angle_gamma   90.00
#
_symmetry.space_group_name_H-M   'P 1'
#
loop_
_entity.id
_entity.type
_entity.pdbx_description
1 polymer ?
#
loop_
_entity_poly.entity_id
_entity_poly.type
_entity_poly.pdbx_seq_one_letter_code
_entity_poly.pdbx_strand_id
1 'polypeptide(L)'
;MARLREFYKEEVAPALMKKYEYKSCMQIPKIDKVVINVGAGDAKENSKVIDSIIGDLALISGQKPVATYAKKSVANFKLRQGMKIGVKVTLRGERMYEFMDRLFNFALPRVRDFKGINPNAFDGRGNYSLGLKEQLIFPEIEYDKIDKIRGMDIAFVTTAQNDEEARELLTLMGAPFAK
;
A
#
# COMPACT_ATOMS: atom_id res chain seq x y z
N MET A 1 -9.78 -16.40 -8.94
CA MET A 1 -9.78 -14.93 -9.13
C MET A 1 -9.90 -14.25 -7.76
N ALA A 2 -9.32 -13.07 -7.57
CA ALA A 2 -9.43 -12.35 -6.31
C ALA A 2 -10.87 -11.85 -6.08
N ARG A 3 -11.47 -12.16 -4.93
CA ARG A 3 -12.84 -11.79 -4.55
C ARG A 3 -13.11 -10.30 -4.77
N LEU A 4 -12.19 -9.42 -4.33
CA LEU A 4 -12.34 -7.98 -4.45
C LEU A 4 -12.32 -7.49 -5.91
N ARG A 5 -11.70 -8.23 -6.83
CA ARG A 5 -11.71 -7.93 -8.26
C ARG A 5 -13.08 -8.20 -8.90
N GLU A 6 -13.72 -9.29 -8.51
CA GLU A 6 -15.08 -9.61 -8.94
C GLU A 6 -16.07 -8.59 -8.39
N PHE A 7 -15.98 -8.31 -7.10
CA PHE A 7 -16.77 -7.28 -6.43
C PHE A 7 -16.63 -5.90 -7.11
N TYR A 8 -15.41 -5.50 -7.49
CA TYR A 8 -15.21 -4.26 -8.25
C TYR A 8 -16.01 -4.25 -9.56
N LYS A 9 -16.00 -5.35 -10.31
CA LYS A 9 -16.69 -5.42 -11.60
C LYS A 9 -18.21 -5.46 -11.48
N GLU A 10 -18.73 -6.18 -10.48
CA GLU A 10 -20.16 -6.45 -10.33
C GLU A 10 -20.89 -5.35 -9.60
N GLU A 11 -20.27 -4.72 -8.60
CA GLU A 11 -20.94 -3.75 -7.75
C GLU A 11 -20.31 -2.34 -7.84
N VAL A 12 -19.00 -2.21 -7.72
CA VAL A 12 -18.35 -0.90 -7.61
C VAL A 12 -18.36 -0.14 -8.93
N ALA A 13 -18.03 -0.77 -10.04
CA ALA A 13 -17.97 -0.10 -11.34
C ALA A 13 -19.35 0.38 -11.81
N PRO A 14 -20.46 -0.41 -11.70
CA PRO A 14 -21.80 0.09 -12.01
C PRO A 14 -22.27 1.23 -11.09
N ALA A 15 -21.94 1.17 -9.79
CA ALA A 15 -22.27 2.21 -8.83
C ALA A 15 -21.62 3.54 -9.17
N LEU A 16 -20.31 3.52 -9.48
CA LEU A 16 -19.55 4.70 -9.91
C LEU A 16 -20.06 5.26 -11.24
N MET A 17 -20.37 4.39 -12.20
CA MET A 17 -20.92 4.79 -13.49
C MET A 17 -22.25 5.53 -13.33
N LYS A 18 -23.12 5.05 -12.45
CA LYS A 18 -24.41 5.70 -12.16
C LYS A 18 -24.26 7.02 -11.40
N LYS A 19 -23.30 7.09 -10.45
CA LYS A 19 -23.11 8.28 -9.62
C LYS A 19 -22.50 9.47 -10.37
N TYR A 20 -21.52 9.19 -11.23
CA TYR A 20 -20.78 10.22 -11.98
C TYR A 20 -21.19 10.34 -13.44
N GLU A 21 -22.20 9.58 -13.88
CA GLU A 21 -22.77 9.62 -15.25
C GLU A 21 -21.70 9.50 -16.36
N TYR A 22 -20.71 8.59 -16.18
CA TYR A 22 -19.68 8.41 -17.19
C TYR A 22 -20.24 7.94 -18.53
N LYS A 23 -19.74 8.53 -19.61
CA LYS A 23 -20.18 8.20 -20.99
C LYS A 23 -19.62 6.85 -21.48
N SER A 24 -18.54 6.38 -20.91
CA SER A 24 -17.88 5.13 -21.29
C SER A 24 -17.41 4.36 -20.07
N CYS A 25 -17.51 3.05 -20.12
CA CYS A 25 -16.97 2.15 -19.06
C CYS A 25 -15.45 2.29 -18.87
N MET A 26 -14.73 2.81 -19.86
CA MET A 26 -13.28 3.05 -19.76
C MET A 26 -12.93 4.29 -18.91
N GLN A 27 -13.88 5.18 -18.64
CA GLN A 27 -13.70 6.35 -17.78
C GLN A 27 -13.82 6.02 -16.30
N ILE A 28 -14.43 4.88 -15.96
CA ILE A 28 -14.64 4.48 -14.57
C ILE A 28 -13.29 4.36 -13.86
N PRO A 29 -13.10 5.03 -12.71
CA PRO A 29 -11.85 4.95 -11.96
C PRO A 29 -11.61 3.52 -11.45
N LYS A 30 -10.36 3.08 -11.57
CA LYS A 30 -9.88 1.77 -11.11
C LYS A 30 -8.55 1.91 -10.40
N ILE A 31 -8.21 0.93 -9.58
CA ILE A 31 -6.87 0.85 -9.00
C ILE A 31 -5.89 0.34 -10.09
N ASP A 32 -4.84 1.10 -10.34
CA ASP A 32 -3.77 0.73 -11.28
C ASP A 32 -2.71 -0.14 -10.60
N LYS A 33 -2.24 0.31 -9.44
CA LYS A 33 -1.22 -0.39 -8.64
C LYS A 33 -1.29 0.00 -7.18
N VAL A 34 -0.75 -0.88 -6.34
CA VAL A 34 -0.43 -0.59 -4.93
C VAL A 34 1.07 -0.68 -4.75
N VAL A 35 1.67 0.35 -4.18
CA VAL A 35 3.10 0.40 -3.88
C VAL A 35 3.29 0.37 -2.38
N ILE A 36 4.05 -0.60 -1.89
CA ILE A 36 4.44 -0.71 -0.49
C ILE A 36 5.92 -0.32 -0.40
N ASN A 37 6.25 0.59 0.48
CA ASN A 37 7.62 1.04 0.71
C ASN A 37 7.96 0.96 2.20
N VAL A 38 9.15 0.45 2.49
CA VAL A 38 9.74 0.44 3.83
C VAL A 38 11.05 1.18 3.80
N GLY A 39 11.14 2.27 4.57
CA GLY A 39 12.39 3.00 4.78
C GLY A 39 13.27 2.29 5.80
N ALA A 40 14.52 2.01 5.45
CA ALA A 40 15.48 1.33 6.31
C ALA A 40 16.71 2.22 6.56
N GLY A 41 16.53 3.24 7.40
CA GLY A 41 17.64 4.12 7.82
C GLY A 41 18.80 3.37 8.52
N ASP A 42 18.46 2.30 9.23
CA ASP A 42 19.39 1.44 9.97
C ASP A 42 20.29 0.59 9.04
N ALA A 43 19.90 0.42 7.78
CA ALA A 43 20.65 -0.37 6.78
C ALA A 43 22.04 0.21 6.45
N LYS A 44 22.31 1.45 6.85
CA LYS A 44 23.63 2.09 6.72
C LYS A 44 24.70 1.38 7.54
N GLU A 45 24.32 0.88 8.72
CA GLU A 45 25.23 0.22 9.67
C GLU A 45 25.22 -1.30 9.47
N ASN A 46 24.08 -1.87 9.12
CA ASN A 46 23.91 -3.30 8.94
C ASN A 46 23.11 -3.63 7.66
N SER A 47 23.78 -4.11 6.63
CA SER A 47 23.14 -4.48 5.35
C SER A 47 22.19 -5.68 5.46
N LYS A 48 22.33 -6.54 6.48
CA LYS A 48 21.44 -7.70 6.72
C LYS A 48 20.00 -7.28 7.03
N VAL A 49 19.83 -6.07 7.55
CA VAL A 49 18.50 -5.48 7.80
C VAL A 49 17.65 -5.43 6.53
N ILE A 50 18.25 -5.12 5.39
CA ILE A 50 17.53 -5.09 4.10
C ILE A 50 17.04 -6.49 3.71
N ASP A 51 17.81 -7.52 3.96
CA ASP A 51 17.44 -8.89 3.62
C ASP A 51 16.27 -9.38 4.51
N SER A 52 16.26 -9.00 5.79
CA SER A 52 15.15 -9.25 6.70
C SER A 52 13.86 -8.56 6.20
N ILE A 53 13.93 -7.26 5.85
CA ILE A 53 12.77 -6.52 5.33
C ILE A 53 12.27 -7.11 4.00
N ILE A 54 13.16 -7.58 3.14
CA ILE A 54 12.80 -8.26 1.90
C ILE A 54 12.01 -9.54 2.21
N GLY A 55 12.44 -10.30 3.21
CA GLY A 55 11.73 -11.49 3.69
C GLY A 55 10.31 -11.17 4.16
N ASP A 56 10.17 -10.20 5.05
CA ASP A 56 8.87 -9.77 5.60
C ASP A 56 7.93 -9.30 4.50
N LEU A 57 8.40 -8.40 3.62
CA LEU A 57 7.58 -7.89 2.52
C LEU A 57 7.24 -8.97 1.48
N ALA A 58 8.11 -9.96 1.29
CA ALA A 58 7.80 -11.08 0.41
C ALA A 58 6.65 -11.94 0.94
N LEU A 59 6.61 -12.17 2.26
CA LEU A 59 5.50 -12.87 2.93
C LEU A 59 4.19 -12.09 2.81
N ILE A 60 4.21 -10.79 3.10
CA ILE A 60 3.03 -9.91 3.04
C ILE A 60 2.49 -9.80 1.62
N SER A 61 3.36 -9.58 0.63
CA SER A 61 2.95 -9.25 -0.74
C SER A 61 2.79 -10.45 -1.67
N GLY A 62 3.37 -11.61 -1.31
CA GLY A 62 3.46 -12.77 -2.20
C GLY A 62 4.31 -12.53 -3.46
N GLN A 63 5.13 -11.46 -3.46
CA GLN A 63 6.00 -11.08 -4.57
C GLN A 63 7.37 -10.65 -4.04
N LYS A 64 8.45 -10.98 -4.76
CA LYS A 64 9.82 -10.58 -4.37
C LYS A 64 9.97 -9.05 -4.40
N PRO A 65 10.26 -8.40 -3.26
CA PRO A 65 10.50 -6.96 -3.19
C PRO A 65 11.83 -6.57 -3.81
N VAL A 66 12.01 -5.28 -4.08
CA VAL A 66 13.23 -4.71 -4.65
C VAL A 66 13.86 -3.74 -3.66
N ALA A 67 15.17 -3.90 -3.40
CA ALA A 67 15.91 -2.95 -2.60
C ALA A 67 16.03 -1.60 -3.34
N THR A 68 15.87 -0.50 -2.61
CA THR A 68 16.04 0.86 -3.14
C THR A 68 17.38 1.41 -2.73
N TYR A 69 18.02 2.15 -3.65
CA TYR A 69 19.37 2.66 -3.51
C TYR A 69 19.39 4.17 -3.43
N ALA A 70 20.33 4.73 -2.66
CA ALA A 70 20.58 6.16 -2.59
C ALA A 70 21.06 6.69 -3.96
N LYS A 71 20.37 7.69 -4.49
CA LYS A 71 20.69 8.34 -5.77
C LYS A 71 21.84 9.34 -5.65
N LYS A 72 22.00 9.96 -4.48
CA LYS A 72 23.02 10.99 -4.19
C LYS A 72 23.70 10.69 -2.85
N SER A 73 24.95 11.09 -2.72
CA SER A 73 25.67 11.08 -1.45
C SER A 73 25.23 12.29 -0.60
N VAL A 74 24.90 12.07 0.68
CA VAL A 74 24.51 13.13 1.63
C VAL A 74 25.28 12.93 2.91
N ALA A 75 26.26 13.82 3.18
CA ALA A 75 27.17 13.72 4.32
C ALA A 75 26.44 13.75 5.67
N ASN A 76 25.46 14.64 5.84
CA ASN A 76 24.66 14.78 7.07
C ASN A 76 23.94 13.48 7.47
N PHE A 77 23.54 12.68 6.51
CA PHE A 77 22.90 11.39 6.75
C PHE A 77 23.86 10.21 6.66
N LYS A 78 25.18 10.45 6.50
CA LYS A 78 26.21 9.41 6.31
C LYS A 78 25.84 8.46 5.15
N LEU A 79 25.24 8.99 4.08
CA LEU A 79 24.83 8.24 2.91
C LEU A 79 25.82 8.40 1.76
N ARG A 80 26.15 7.30 1.11
CA ARG A 80 26.89 7.28 -0.16
C ARG A 80 25.98 6.83 -1.28
N GLN A 81 26.19 7.34 -2.48
CA GLN A 81 25.49 6.89 -3.67
C GLN A 81 25.66 5.37 -3.83
N GLY A 82 24.55 4.68 -4.17
CA GLY A 82 24.54 3.22 -4.33
C GLY A 82 24.33 2.42 -3.03
N MET A 83 24.27 3.06 -1.85
CA MET A 83 23.89 2.35 -0.62
C MET A 83 22.42 1.96 -0.62
N LYS A 84 22.11 0.75 -0.13
CA LYS A 84 20.71 0.31 0.07
C LYS A 84 20.09 1.10 1.24
N ILE A 85 18.93 1.71 1.02
CA ILE A 85 18.26 2.59 2.00
C ILE A 85 16.83 2.21 2.30
N GLY A 86 16.28 1.25 1.59
CA GLY A 86 14.91 0.81 1.78
C GLY A 86 14.55 -0.35 0.86
N VAL A 87 13.31 -0.76 0.95
CA VAL A 87 12.74 -1.85 0.15
C VAL A 87 11.36 -1.43 -0.34
N LYS A 88 11.04 -1.72 -1.58
CA LYS A 88 9.71 -1.49 -2.14
C LYS A 88 9.19 -2.69 -2.91
N VAL A 89 7.88 -2.80 -2.97
CA VAL A 89 7.17 -3.74 -3.85
C VAL A 89 6.02 -3.02 -4.54
N THR A 90 5.80 -3.33 -5.80
CA THR A 90 4.69 -2.79 -6.59
C THR A 90 3.78 -3.95 -6.98
N LEU A 91 2.54 -3.91 -6.52
CA LEU A 91 1.53 -4.92 -6.77
C LEU A 91 0.56 -4.45 -7.86
N ARG A 92 0.19 -5.36 -8.77
CA ARG A 92 -0.77 -5.14 -9.85
C ARG A 92 -1.66 -6.38 -10.04
N GLY A 93 -2.79 -6.20 -10.70
CA GLY A 93 -3.68 -7.29 -11.07
C GLY A 93 -4.22 -8.05 -9.86
N GLU A 94 -4.25 -9.38 -9.91
CA GLU A 94 -4.86 -10.22 -8.86
C GLU A 94 -4.19 -10.05 -7.51
N ARG A 95 -2.84 -10.05 -7.47
CA ARG A 95 -2.08 -9.89 -6.22
C ARG A 95 -2.37 -8.55 -5.52
N MET A 96 -2.62 -7.50 -6.28
CA MET A 96 -3.00 -6.20 -5.77
C MET A 96 -4.37 -6.27 -5.05
N TYR A 97 -5.37 -6.86 -5.69
CA TYR A 97 -6.71 -7.00 -5.10
C TYR A 97 -6.71 -7.92 -3.87
N GLU A 98 -5.96 -9.02 -3.89
CA GLU A 98 -5.81 -9.91 -2.74
C GLU A 98 -5.12 -9.21 -1.56
N PHE A 99 -4.08 -8.41 -1.84
CA PHE A 99 -3.42 -7.63 -0.81
C PHE A 99 -4.37 -6.58 -0.21
N MET A 100 -5.15 -5.88 -1.03
CA MET A 100 -6.13 -4.89 -0.56
C MET A 100 -7.22 -5.54 0.30
N ASP A 101 -7.73 -6.69 -0.11
CA ASP A 101 -8.73 -7.43 0.66
C ASP A 101 -8.20 -7.82 2.05
N ARG A 102 -6.99 -8.36 2.13
CA ARG A 102 -6.33 -8.68 3.41
C ARG A 102 -6.04 -7.43 4.25
N LEU A 103 -5.60 -6.34 3.61
CA LEU A 103 -5.31 -5.09 4.30
C LEU A 103 -6.57 -4.52 4.97
N PHE A 104 -7.68 -4.40 4.22
CA PHE A 104 -8.90 -3.77 4.73
C PHE A 104 -9.65 -4.63 5.74
N ASN A 105 -9.74 -5.93 5.50
CA ASN A 105 -10.57 -6.83 6.31
C ASN A 105 -9.82 -7.50 7.46
N PHE A 106 -8.51 -7.68 7.37
CA PHE A 106 -7.73 -8.41 8.38
C PHE A 106 -6.66 -7.56 9.06
N ALA A 107 -5.85 -6.80 8.31
CA ALA A 107 -4.73 -6.09 8.88
C ALA A 107 -5.15 -4.80 9.61
N LEU A 108 -5.95 -3.93 8.98
CA LEU A 108 -6.37 -2.67 9.59
C LEU A 108 -7.17 -2.83 10.89
N PRO A 109 -8.12 -3.78 11.02
CA PRO A 109 -8.81 -4.00 12.28
C PRO A 109 -7.90 -4.43 13.45
N ARG A 110 -6.71 -4.97 13.16
CA ARG A 110 -5.71 -5.37 14.17
C ARG A 110 -4.81 -4.22 14.63
N VAL A 111 -4.89 -3.07 13.97
CA VAL A 111 -4.16 -1.86 14.42
C VAL A 111 -4.70 -1.43 15.78
N ARG A 112 -3.77 -1.20 16.73
CA ARG A 112 -4.13 -0.71 18.06
C ARG A 112 -4.83 0.64 17.96
N ASP A 113 -5.96 0.77 18.68
CA ASP A 113 -6.79 1.99 18.72
C ASP A 113 -7.23 2.49 17.31
N PHE A 114 -7.55 1.56 16.42
CA PHE A 114 -7.96 1.89 15.06
C PHE A 114 -9.30 2.65 15.04
N LYS A 115 -9.28 3.88 14.53
CA LYS A 115 -10.45 4.76 14.38
C LYS A 115 -10.83 5.02 12.91
N GLY A 116 -10.23 4.29 12.00
CA GLY A 116 -10.35 4.52 10.56
C GLY A 116 -9.09 5.14 9.95
N ILE A 117 -8.99 5.05 8.62
CA ILE A 117 -7.89 5.67 7.86
C ILE A 117 -8.20 7.15 7.60
N ASN A 118 -7.15 7.97 7.47
CA ASN A 118 -7.29 9.41 7.27
C ASN A 118 -8.00 9.72 5.92
N PRO A 119 -9.16 10.39 5.93
CA PRO A 119 -9.88 10.72 4.70
C PRO A 119 -9.20 11.80 3.84
N ASN A 120 -8.19 12.52 4.37
CA ASN A 120 -7.53 13.64 3.70
C ASN A 120 -6.12 13.31 3.21
N ALA A 121 -5.74 12.03 3.13
CA ALA A 121 -4.40 11.62 2.69
C ALA A 121 -4.33 11.35 1.17
N PHE A 122 -5.06 12.13 0.39
CA PHE A 122 -5.01 12.16 -1.07
C PHE A 122 -4.02 13.21 -1.57
N ASP A 123 -3.50 13.03 -2.78
CA ASP A 123 -2.47 13.87 -3.39
C ASP A 123 -3.00 14.98 -4.34
N GLY A 124 -4.31 15.16 -4.46
CA GLY A 124 -4.96 16.07 -5.40
C GLY A 124 -5.15 15.49 -6.81
N ARG A 125 -4.68 14.26 -7.05
CA ARG A 125 -4.77 13.57 -8.35
C ARG A 125 -5.40 12.17 -8.24
N GLY A 126 -6.13 11.95 -7.16
CA GLY A 126 -6.82 10.68 -6.92
C GLY A 126 -5.95 9.52 -6.43
N ASN A 127 -4.71 9.76 -6.00
CA ASN A 127 -3.92 8.75 -5.33
C ASN A 127 -4.03 8.89 -3.81
N TYR A 128 -3.99 7.78 -3.09
CA TYR A 128 -4.13 7.74 -1.64
C TYR A 128 -2.89 7.13 -0.99
N SER A 129 -2.44 7.72 0.11
CA SER A 129 -1.28 7.25 0.87
C SER A 129 -1.66 6.88 2.29
N LEU A 130 -1.26 5.68 2.74
CA LEU A 130 -1.50 5.14 4.06
C LEU A 130 -0.17 4.79 4.73
N GLY A 131 0.12 5.40 5.88
CA GLY A 131 1.25 5.02 6.73
C GLY A 131 0.82 4.02 7.80
N LEU A 132 1.52 2.90 7.89
CA LEU A 132 1.38 1.91 8.95
C LEU A 132 2.60 1.96 9.86
N LYS A 133 2.38 1.91 11.17
CA LYS A 133 3.46 1.99 12.17
C LYS A 133 4.17 0.65 12.38
N GLU A 134 3.48 -0.46 12.18
CA GLU A 134 3.93 -1.80 12.55
C GLU A 134 3.58 -2.81 11.46
N GLN A 135 4.55 -3.69 11.08
CA GLN A 135 4.30 -4.80 10.18
C GLN A 135 3.54 -5.96 10.84
N LEU A 136 3.49 -6.01 12.18
CA LEU A 136 2.84 -7.08 12.95
C LEU A 136 1.32 -7.17 12.78
N ILE A 137 0.70 -6.16 12.19
CA ILE A 137 -0.73 -6.19 11.88
C ILE A 137 -1.07 -7.26 10.83
N PHE A 138 -0.10 -7.65 10.01
CA PHE A 138 -0.27 -8.71 9.02
C PHE A 138 -0.13 -10.09 9.68
N PRO A 139 -1.13 -10.97 9.52
CA PRO A 139 -1.12 -12.30 10.16
C PRO A 139 -0.01 -13.22 9.66
N GLU A 140 0.55 -12.92 8.47
CA GLU A 140 1.65 -13.68 7.87
C GLU A 140 2.99 -13.47 8.57
N ILE A 141 3.09 -12.43 9.42
CA ILE A 141 4.31 -12.08 10.14
C ILE A 141 4.26 -12.64 11.56
N GLU A 142 5.21 -13.52 11.86
CA GLU A 142 5.39 -14.08 13.22
C GLU A 142 6.30 -13.17 14.04
N TYR A 143 5.87 -12.83 15.26
CA TYR A 143 6.62 -11.96 16.17
C TYR A 143 8.05 -12.46 16.46
N ASP A 144 8.23 -13.77 16.60
CA ASP A 144 9.51 -14.37 16.96
C ASP A 144 10.55 -14.35 15.83
N LYS A 145 10.12 -14.09 14.59
CA LYS A 145 10.99 -14.10 13.41
C LYS A 145 11.43 -12.72 12.95
N ILE A 146 10.87 -11.65 13.51
CA ILE A 146 11.22 -10.29 13.14
C ILE A 146 12.45 -9.79 13.88
N ASP A 147 13.30 -9.06 13.16
CA ASP A 147 14.47 -8.39 13.71
C ASP A 147 14.07 -7.12 14.51
N LYS A 148 13.16 -6.33 13.95
CA LYS A 148 12.68 -5.06 14.52
C LYS A 148 11.29 -4.73 14.02
N ILE A 149 10.46 -4.11 14.88
CA ILE A 149 9.18 -3.52 14.44
C ILE A 149 9.46 -2.33 13.52
N ARG A 150 8.87 -2.37 12.32
CA ARG A 150 9.04 -1.35 11.27
C ARG A 150 7.70 -0.91 10.71
N GLY A 151 7.63 0.39 10.43
CA GLY A 151 6.52 0.95 9.69
C GLY A 151 6.69 0.77 8.18
N MET A 152 5.60 0.97 7.46
CA MET A 152 5.57 0.95 6.01
C MET A 152 4.59 1.98 5.47
N ASP A 153 4.87 2.48 4.28
CA ASP A 153 3.99 3.37 3.54
C ASP A 153 3.35 2.59 2.39
N ILE A 154 2.04 2.67 2.28
CA ILE A 154 1.25 2.03 1.23
C ILE A 154 0.60 3.12 0.39
N ALA A 155 0.95 3.18 -0.90
CA ALA A 155 0.36 4.12 -1.84
C ALA A 155 -0.56 3.37 -2.81
N PHE A 156 -1.83 3.80 -2.86
CA PHE A 156 -2.82 3.34 -3.81
C PHE A 156 -2.83 4.31 -4.99
N VAL A 157 -2.42 3.84 -6.15
CA VAL A 157 -2.44 4.62 -7.38
C VAL A 157 -3.68 4.26 -8.15
N THR A 158 -4.52 5.26 -8.43
CA THR A 158 -5.78 5.07 -9.15
C THR A 158 -5.74 5.78 -10.50
N THR A 159 -6.74 5.51 -11.32
CA THR A 159 -6.98 6.22 -12.58
C THR A 159 -8.00 7.33 -12.43
N ALA A 160 -8.45 7.64 -11.21
CA ALA A 160 -9.36 8.73 -10.93
C ALA A 160 -8.74 10.09 -11.31
N GLN A 161 -9.56 11.02 -11.75
CA GLN A 161 -9.11 12.37 -12.08
C GLN A 161 -9.06 13.27 -10.86
N ASN A 162 -9.94 13.04 -9.88
CA ASN A 162 -10.13 13.83 -8.68
C ASN A 162 -10.09 12.96 -7.43
N ASP A 163 -9.76 13.57 -6.29
CA ASP A 163 -9.72 12.91 -4.99
C ASP A 163 -11.10 12.41 -4.53
N GLU A 164 -12.18 13.09 -4.93
CA GLU A 164 -13.56 12.68 -4.61
C GLU A 164 -13.91 11.34 -5.26
N GLU A 165 -13.60 11.18 -6.55
CA GLU A 165 -13.81 9.93 -7.28
C GLU A 165 -12.98 8.78 -6.67
N ALA A 166 -11.72 9.07 -6.30
CA ALA A 166 -10.83 8.09 -5.68
C ALA A 166 -11.31 7.69 -4.28
N ARG A 167 -11.80 8.65 -3.50
CA ARG A 167 -12.37 8.39 -2.17
C ARG A 167 -13.60 7.49 -2.28
N GLU A 168 -14.50 7.80 -3.20
CA GLU A 168 -15.68 6.98 -3.43
C GLU A 168 -15.31 5.57 -3.89
N LEU A 169 -14.38 5.44 -4.83
CA LEU A 169 -13.84 4.15 -5.28
C LEU A 169 -13.34 3.33 -4.09
N LEU A 170 -12.46 3.90 -3.26
CA LEU A 170 -11.89 3.19 -2.12
C LEU A 170 -12.95 2.87 -1.06
N THR A 171 -13.91 3.77 -0.83
CA THR A 171 -15.03 3.54 0.11
C THR A 171 -15.89 2.36 -0.33
N LEU A 172 -16.29 2.32 -1.61
CA LEU A 172 -17.06 1.21 -2.18
C LEU A 172 -16.27 -0.11 -2.16
N MET A 173 -14.94 -0.06 -2.26
CA MET A 173 -14.08 -1.23 -2.13
C MET A 173 -13.85 -1.68 -0.68
N GLY A 174 -14.45 -1.00 0.30
CA GLY A 174 -14.40 -1.37 1.71
C GLY A 174 -13.28 -0.73 2.52
N ALA A 175 -12.66 0.35 2.03
CA ALA A 175 -11.67 1.09 2.81
C ALA A 175 -12.33 1.78 4.02
N PRO A 176 -11.88 1.52 5.26
CA PRO A 176 -12.51 2.01 6.49
C PRO A 176 -12.04 3.44 6.81
N PHE A 177 -12.57 4.45 6.12
CA PHE A 177 -12.27 5.84 6.41
C PHE A 177 -12.80 6.27 7.78
N ALA A 178 -12.05 7.13 8.48
CA ALA A 178 -12.52 7.79 9.69
C ALA A 178 -13.71 8.72 9.37
N LYS A 179 -14.72 8.70 10.26
CA LYS A 179 -15.90 9.58 10.14
C LYS A 179 -15.59 10.98 10.63
#